data_8cacf8d88c0278d46587e3fda41b8a6e
#
_entry.id   8cacf8d88c0278d46587e3fda41b8a6e
#
_cell.length_a   1.000
_cell.length_b   1.000
_cell.length_c   1.000
_cell.angle_alpha   90.00
_cell.angle_beta   90.00
_cell.angle_gamma   90.00
#
_symmetry.space_group_name_H-M   'P 1'
#
loop_
_entity.id
_entity.type
_entity.pdbx_description
1 polymer ?
#
loop_
_entity_poly.entity_id
_entity_poly.type
_entity_poly.pdbx_seq_one_letter_code
_entity_poly.pdbx_strand_id
1 'polypeptide(L)'
;MKLSRKGEYACLALIHLGRNYNIKLVNASEISEENDIPKRYLEQILSLLKGTGYVRAVRGISGGYKLSKAPEEITLAEIIRLMDGALAPVESVSEYFYENSPIEQNQNLIKVFRDIRDYISEKLENTTIKDLI
;
A
#
# COMPACT_ATOMS: atom_id res chain seq x y z
N MET A 1 -8.81 -2.79 -11.20
CA MET A 1 -7.68 -2.75 -10.25
C MET A 1 -6.80 -3.96 -10.42
N LYS A 2 -5.51 -3.75 -10.44
CA LYS A 2 -4.51 -4.82 -10.42
C LYS A 2 -3.38 -4.37 -9.51
N LEU A 3 -3.01 -5.20 -8.55
CA LEU A 3 -1.90 -4.88 -7.66
C LEU A 3 -0.57 -5.02 -8.41
N SER A 4 0.15 -3.92 -8.52
CA SER A 4 1.47 -3.92 -9.18
C SER A 4 2.53 -4.56 -8.30
N ARG A 5 3.68 -4.89 -8.91
CA ARG A 5 4.83 -5.37 -8.14
C ARG A 5 5.28 -4.33 -7.11
N LYS A 6 5.22 -3.06 -7.47
CA LYS A 6 5.49 -1.95 -6.57
C LYS A 6 4.56 -1.96 -5.36
N GLY A 7 3.26 -2.16 -5.59
CA GLY A 7 2.26 -2.27 -4.53
C GLY A 7 2.51 -3.47 -3.62
N GLU A 8 2.82 -4.63 -4.20
CA GLU A 8 3.17 -5.82 -3.43
C GLU A 8 4.37 -5.58 -2.52
N TYR A 9 5.43 -5.00 -3.07
CA TYR A 9 6.66 -4.73 -2.33
C TYR A 9 6.44 -3.70 -1.21
N ALA A 10 5.64 -2.67 -1.47
CA ALA A 10 5.32 -1.67 -0.45
C ALA A 10 4.58 -2.30 0.72
N CYS A 11 3.61 -3.17 0.45
CA CYS A 11 2.88 -3.88 1.51
C CYS A 11 3.81 -4.76 2.33
N LEU A 12 4.66 -5.54 1.67
CA LEU A 12 5.62 -6.42 2.35
C LEU A 12 6.59 -5.63 3.22
N ALA A 13 7.11 -4.51 2.71
CA ALA A 13 8.02 -3.66 3.47
C ALA A 13 7.36 -3.08 4.71
N LEU A 14 6.12 -2.60 4.58
CA LEU A 14 5.39 -2.03 5.70
C LEU A 14 5.03 -3.08 6.76
N ILE A 15 4.70 -4.29 6.34
CA ILE A 15 4.44 -5.40 7.27
C ILE A 15 5.73 -5.74 8.05
N HIS A 16 6.86 -5.80 7.35
CA HIS A 16 8.16 -6.07 7.97
C HIS A 16 8.50 -4.98 9.01
N LEU A 17 8.34 -3.73 8.65
CA LEU A 17 8.56 -2.61 9.57
C LEU A 17 7.55 -2.63 10.72
N GLY A 18 6.31 -3.02 10.44
CA GLY A 18 5.27 -3.14 11.46
C GLY A 18 5.60 -4.17 12.53
N ARG A 19 6.17 -5.30 12.13
CA ARG A 19 6.62 -6.34 13.08
C ARG A 19 7.70 -5.85 14.03
N ASN A 20 8.44 -4.83 13.63
CA ASN A 20 9.54 -4.26 14.40
C ASN A 20 9.20 -2.90 15.00
N TYR A 21 7.93 -2.51 14.95
CA TYR A 21 7.48 -1.22 15.46
C TYR A 21 7.75 -1.11 16.97
N ASN A 22 8.44 -0.04 17.37
CA ASN A 22 8.89 0.21 18.73
C ASN A 22 9.87 -0.86 19.30
N ILE A 23 10.42 -1.70 18.42
CA ILE A 23 11.40 -2.74 18.80
C ILE A 23 12.80 -2.37 18.32
N LYS A 24 12.97 -2.17 17.02
CA LYS A 24 14.26 -1.84 16.43
C LYS A 24 14.09 -1.12 15.10
N LEU A 25 15.15 -0.44 14.67
CA LEU A 25 15.28 0.04 13.30
C LEU A 25 15.63 -1.15 12.40
N VAL A 26 15.15 -1.11 11.16
CA VAL A 26 15.38 -2.18 10.18
C VAL A 26 16.07 -1.58 8.96
N ASN A 27 17.21 -2.12 8.55
CA ASN A 27 17.88 -1.62 7.35
C ASN A 27 17.27 -2.22 6.07
N ALA A 28 17.51 -1.56 4.95
CA ALA A 28 16.95 -1.98 3.67
C ALA A 28 17.43 -3.38 3.25
N SER A 29 18.64 -3.77 3.59
CA SER A 29 19.17 -5.09 3.27
C SER A 29 18.37 -6.20 3.96
N GLU A 30 18.00 -6.03 5.21
CA GLU A 30 17.18 -7.01 5.93
C GLU A 30 15.82 -7.19 5.25
N ILE A 31 15.15 -6.07 4.91
CA ILE A 31 13.85 -6.12 4.24
C ILE A 31 13.97 -6.79 2.88
N SER A 32 14.98 -6.41 2.11
CA SER A 32 15.26 -6.97 0.79
C SER A 32 15.47 -8.48 0.84
N GLU A 33 16.33 -8.94 1.72
CA GLU A 33 16.70 -10.35 1.83
C GLU A 33 15.54 -11.22 2.33
N GLU A 34 14.86 -10.77 3.39
CA GLU A 34 13.78 -11.57 4.00
C GLU A 34 12.52 -11.61 3.16
N ASN A 35 12.28 -10.61 2.30
CA ASN A 35 11.08 -10.54 1.48
C ASN A 35 11.36 -10.78 -0.01
N ASP A 36 12.60 -11.09 -0.36
CA ASP A 36 13.01 -11.32 -1.75
C ASP A 36 12.64 -10.14 -2.67
N ILE A 37 12.93 -8.93 -2.21
CA ILE A 37 12.69 -7.69 -2.95
C ILE A 37 14.03 -7.16 -3.47
N PRO A 38 14.16 -6.84 -4.77
CA PRO A 38 15.39 -6.22 -5.28
C PRO A 38 15.70 -4.94 -4.50
N LYS A 39 16.89 -4.86 -3.91
CA LYS A 39 17.24 -3.78 -2.98
C LYS A 39 17.10 -2.39 -3.60
N ARG A 40 17.55 -2.22 -4.83
CA ARG A 40 17.45 -0.94 -5.54
C ARG A 40 15.99 -0.50 -5.69
N TYR A 41 15.11 -1.43 -6.01
CA TYR A 41 13.69 -1.17 -6.16
C TYR A 41 13.06 -0.83 -4.81
N LEU A 42 13.43 -1.59 -3.77
CA LEU A 42 12.98 -1.34 -2.41
C LEU A 42 13.37 0.05 -1.93
N GLU A 43 14.58 0.50 -2.22
CA GLU A 43 15.05 1.83 -1.80
C GLU A 43 14.20 2.94 -2.41
N GLN A 44 13.75 2.78 -3.65
CA GLN A 44 12.83 3.73 -4.29
C GLN A 44 11.47 3.74 -3.58
N ILE A 45 10.97 2.58 -3.21
CA ILE A 45 9.69 2.45 -2.50
C ILE A 45 9.80 3.08 -1.11
N LEU A 46 10.86 2.79 -0.38
CA LEU A 46 11.10 3.36 0.95
C LEU A 46 11.24 4.88 0.89
N SER A 47 11.88 5.40 -0.17
CA SER A 47 11.98 6.84 -0.39
C SER A 47 10.61 7.48 -0.58
N LEU A 48 9.74 6.85 -1.37
CA LEU A 48 8.36 7.31 -1.57
C LEU A 48 7.55 7.27 -0.27
N LEU A 49 7.65 6.18 0.48
CA LEU A 49 6.95 6.02 1.75
C LEU A 49 7.45 7.02 2.80
N LYS A 50 8.74 7.35 2.78
CA LYS A 50 9.32 8.39 3.63
C LYS A 50 8.77 9.77 3.26
N GLY A 51 8.76 10.08 1.96
CA GLY A 51 8.25 11.37 1.45
C GLY A 51 6.77 11.59 1.72
N THR A 52 6.01 10.53 1.86
CA THR A 52 4.56 10.58 2.10
C THR A 52 4.16 10.37 3.57
N GLY A 53 5.14 10.26 4.46
CA GLY A 53 4.90 10.25 5.90
C GLY A 53 4.62 8.90 6.54
N TYR A 54 4.83 7.79 5.84
CA TYR A 54 4.60 6.45 6.39
C TYR A 54 5.83 5.85 7.07
N VAL A 55 7.01 6.25 6.63
CA VAL A 55 8.27 5.69 7.07
C VAL A 55 9.23 6.81 7.44
N ARG A 56 10.07 6.56 8.43
CA ARG A 56 11.15 7.45 8.84
C ARG A 56 12.47 6.74 8.70
N ALA A 57 13.50 7.45 8.25
CA ALA A 57 14.86 6.94 8.16
C ALA A 57 15.73 7.57 9.24
N VAL A 58 16.61 6.77 9.85
CA VAL A 58 17.63 7.23 10.80
C VAL A 58 18.98 6.88 10.22
N ARG A 59 19.85 7.87 10.08
CA ARG A 59 21.20 7.70 9.51
C ARG A 59 22.17 7.10 10.53
N GLY A 60 23.25 6.52 10.02
CA GLY A 60 24.36 6.01 10.82
C GLY A 60 24.47 4.50 10.78
N ILE A 61 25.49 3.97 11.47
CA ILE A 61 25.80 2.54 11.53
C ILE A 61 24.64 1.78 12.18
N SER A 62 24.04 2.34 13.21
CA SER A 62 22.89 1.77 13.92
C SER A 62 21.57 2.30 13.37
N GLY A 63 21.59 2.92 12.20
CA GLY A 63 20.41 3.49 11.56
C GLY A 63 19.55 2.45 10.85
N GLY A 64 18.55 2.92 10.14
CA GLY A 64 17.61 2.10 9.39
C GLY A 64 16.30 2.80 9.22
N TYR A 65 15.26 2.03 9.02
CA TYR A 65 13.90 2.51 8.78
C TYR A 65 12.97 2.06 9.90
N LYS A 66 11.94 2.85 10.13
CA LYS A 66 10.82 2.50 11.02
C LYS A 66 9.54 3.14 10.53
N LEU A 67 8.40 2.63 10.96
CA LEU A 67 7.12 3.27 10.67
C LEU A 67 7.04 4.62 11.40
N SER A 68 6.50 5.63 10.73
CA SER A 68 6.20 6.94 11.32
C SER A 68 4.86 6.92 12.07
N LYS A 69 4.00 5.95 11.78
CA LYS A 69 2.67 5.77 12.36
C LYS A 69 2.56 4.38 12.92
N ALA A 70 1.68 4.20 13.90
CA ALA A 70 1.41 2.87 14.44
C ALA A 70 0.81 1.97 13.34
N PRO A 71 1.11 0.66 13.34
CA PRO A 71 0.60 -0.27 12.33
C PRO A 71 -0.93 -0.26 12.19
N GLU A 72 -1.66 -0.07 13.28
CA GLU A 72 -3.13 0.02 13.28
C GLU A 72 -3.66 1.30 12.63
N GLU A 73 -2.81 2.28 12.39
CA GLU A 73 -3.18 3.55 11.75
C GLU A 73 -2.97 3.54 10.23
N ILE A 74 -2.43 2.47 9.68
CA ILE A 74 -2.12 2.36 8.26
C ILE A 74 -3.01 1.29 7.64
N THR A 75 -3.90 1.69 6.72
CA THR A 75 -4.77 0.75 6.00
C THR A 75 -4.11 0.30 4.70
N LEU A 76 -4.47 -0.90 4.23
CA LEU A 76 -4.04 -1.37 2.92
C LEU A 76 -4.57 -0.46 1.82
N ALA A 77 -5.80 0.07 1.98
CA ALA A 77 -6.41 0.96 0.99
C ALA A 77 -5.53 2.17 0.70
N GLU A 78 -5.04 2.86 1.73
CA GLU A 78 -4.23 4.07 1.52
C GLU A 78 -2.91 3.77 0.84
N ILE A 79 -2.30 2.63 1.15
CA ILE A 79 -1.02 2.23 0.55
C ILE A 79 -1.20 1.83 -0.92
N ILE A 80 -2.23 1.06 -1.23
CA ILE A 80 -2.50 0.64 -2.61
C ILE A 80 -2.89 1.83 -3.47
N ARG A 81 -3.69 2.78 -2.95
CA ARG A 81 -3.99 4.02 -3.68
C ARG A 81 -2.74 4.83 -3.95
N LEU A 82 -1.84 4.90 -2.99
CA LEU A 82 -0.57 5.62 -3.15
C LEU A 82 0.30 4.99 -4.25
N MET A 83 0.36 3.67 -4.30
CA MET A 83 1.22 2.94 -5.24
C MET A 83 0.60 2.78 -6.63
N ASP A 84 -0.69 2.45 -6.67
CA ASP A 84 -1.35 1.98 -7.89
C ASP A 84 -2.58 2.79 -8.32
N GLY A 85 -3.03 3.73 -7.49
CA GLY A 85 -4.20 4.53 -7.80
C GLY A 85 -5.51 3.86 -7.41
N ALA A 86 -6.45 3.77 -8.35
CA ALA A 86 -7.84 3.42 -8.06
C ALA A 86 -8.06 2.03 -7.43
N LEU A 87 -8.94 1.99 -6.43
CA LEU A 87 -9.45 0.75 -5.83
C LEU A 87 -10.78 0.38 -6.50
N ALA A 88 -10.75 0.25 -7.83
CA ALA A 88 -11.96 -0.02 -8.59
C ALA A 88 -11.61 -0.83 -9.83
N PRO A 89 -12.49 -1.75 -10.28
CA PRO A 89 -12.25 -2.54 -11.48
C PRO A 89 -12.35 -1.72 -12.76
N VAL A 90 -12.99 -0.56 -12.72
CA VAL A 90 -13.10 0.38 -13.83
C VAL A 90 -13.17 1.81 -13.28
N GLU A 91 -12.62 2.77 -14.01
CA GLU A 91 -12.46 4.16 -13.55
C GLU A 91 -13.78 4.85 -13.27
N SER A 92 -14.84 4.54 -14.02
CA SER A 92 -16.15 5.18 -13.83
C SER A 92 -16.85 4.83 -12.51
N VAL A 93 -16.40 3.79 -11.81
CA VAL A 93 -16.89 3.47 -10.46
C VAL A 93 -15.86 3.80 -9.38
N SER A 94 -14.72 4.39 -9.75
CA SER A 94 -13.71 4.80 -8.78
C SER A 94 -14.22 5.95 -7.91
N GLU A 95 -13.95 5.85 -6.61
CA GLU A 95 -14.34 6.86 -5.65
C GLU A 95 -13.51 8.15 -5.76
N TYR A 96 -12.20 8.01 -6.02
CA TYR A 96 -11.25 9.14 -6.04
C TYR A 96 -10.56 9.37 -7.38
N PHE A 97 -10.71 8.44 -8.33
CA PHE A 97 -10.02 8.49 -9.62
C PHE A 97 -11.00 8.33 -10.77
N TYR A 98 -12.15 8.97 -10.64
CA TYR A 98 -13.23 8.83 -11.63
C TYR A 98 -12.79 9.27 -13.02
N GLU A 99 -13.11 8.44 -14.01
CA GLU A 99 -13.08 8.76 -15.42
C GLU A 99 -14.28 8.12 -16.10
N ASN A 100 -14.87 8.83 -17.05
CA ASN A 100 -16.00 8.32 -17.82
C ASN A 100 -15.56 7.07 -18.61
N SER A 101 -16.41 6.06 -18.64
CA SER A 101 -16.17 4.83 -19.41
C SER A 101 -17.44 4.37 -20.10
N PRO A 102 -17.34 3.56 -21.19
CA PRO A 102 -18.50 3.12 -21.96
C PRO A 102 -19.56 2.38 -21.17
N ILE A 103 -19.21 1.69 -20.08
CA ILE A 103 -20.16 0.92 -19.29
C ILE A 103 -21.19 1.80 -18.57
N GLU A 104 -20.96 3.09 -18.42
CA GLU A 104 -21.92 4.01 -17.82
C GLU A 104 -23.24 4.07 -18.59
N GLN A 105 -23.25 3.65 -19.85
CA GLN A 105 -24.45 3.60 -20.66
C GLN A 105 -25.42 2.48 -20.24
N ASN A 106 -24.98 1.51 -19.45
CA ASN A 106 -25.80 0.41 -19.00
C ASN A 106 -25.83 0.35 -17.48
N GLN A 107 -26.99 0.70 -16.89
CA GLN A 107 -27.13 0.79 -15.44
C GLN A 107 -26.97 -0.57 -14.74
N ASN A 108 -27.40 -1.64 -15.37
CA ASN A 108 -27.27 -2.98 -14.78
C ASN A 108 -25.84 -3.45 -14.77
N LEU A 109 -25.09 -3.16 -15.83
CA LEU A 109 -23.66 -3.50 -15.92
C LEU A 109 -22.82 -2.69 -14.94
N ILE A 110 -23.05 -1.38 -14.88
CA ILE A 110 -22.28 -0.53 -13.98
C ILE A 110 -22.53 -0.88 -12.51
N LYS A 111 -23.76 -1.34 -12.19
CA LYS A 111 -24.06 -1.77 -10.83
C LYS A 111 -23.19 -2.94 -10.38
N VAL A 112 -22.94 -3.91 -11.27
CA VAL A 112 -22.04 -5.04 -10.98
C VAL A 112 -20.66 -4.55 -10.58
N PHE A 113 -20.09 -3.64 -11.36
CA PHE A 113 -18.75 -3.11 -11.09
C PHE A 113 -18.73 -2.19 -9.87
N ARG A 114 -19.81 -1.47 -9.61
CA ARG A 114 -19.93 -0.67 -8.40
C ARG A 114 -19.96 -1.55 -7.15
N ASP A 115 -20.67 -2.67 -7.18
CA ASP A 115 -20.70 -3.63 -6.09
C ASP A 115 -19.32 -4.26 -5.84
N ILE A 116 -18.58 -4.57 -6.90
CA ILE A 116 -17.21 -5.07 -6.81
C ILE A 116 -16.30 -4.01 -6.19
N ARG A 117 -16.41 -2.76 -6.64
CA ARG A 117 -15.67 -1.64 -6.07
C ARG A 117 -15.95 -1.52 -4.56
N ASP A 118 -17.20 -1.59 -4.16
CA ASP A 118 -17.59 -1.47 -2.76
C ASP A 118 -16.97 -2.59 -1.92
N TYR A 119 -16.96 -3.83 -2.43
CA TYR A 119 -16.33 -4.95 -1.75
C TYR A 119 -14.81 -4.73 -1.58
N ILE A 120 -14.13 -4.35 -2.65
CA ILE A 120 -12.68 -4.07 -2.63
C ILE A 120 -12.38 -2.96 -1.63
N SER A 121 -13.10 -1.85 -1.73
CA SER A 121 -12.89 -0.67 -0.89
C SER A 121 -13.10 -1.00 0.58
N GLU A 122 -14.21 -1.65 0.90
CA GLU A 122 -14.52 -2.05 2.27
C GLU A 122 -13.45 -2.99 2.85
N LYS A 123 -13.04 -4.00 2.09
CA LYS A 123 -12.03 -4.95 2.54
C LYS A 123 -10.69 -4.27 2.82
N LEU A 124 -10.23 -3.43 1.91
CA LEU A 124 -8.93 -2.78 2.02
C LEU A 124 -8.93 -1.63 3.03
N GLU A 125 -10.04 -0.88 3.15
CA GLU A 125 -10.17 0.18 4.15
C GLU A 125 -10.19 -0.36 5.59
N ASN A 126 -10.67 -1.58 5.77
CA ASN A 126 -10.79 -2.20 7.09
C ASN A 126 -9.66 -3.17 7.43
N THR A 127 -8.66 -3.29 6.56
CA THR A 127 -7.46 -4.11 6.82
C THR A 127 -6.28 -3.18 7.07
N THR A 128 -5.70 -3.26 8.27
CA THR A 128 -4.53 -2.47 8.64
C THR A 128 -3.25 -3.29 8.56
N ILE A 129 -2.11 -2.61 8.60
CA ILE A 129 -0.82 -3.29 8.69
C ILE A 129 -0.76 -4.14 9.96
N LYS A 130 -1.39 -3.67 11.05
CA LYS A 130 -1.47 -4.43 12.31
C LYS A 130 -2.13 -5.80 12.12
N ASP A 131 -3.16 -5.88 11.30
CA ASP A 131 -3.87 -7.12 11.03
C ASP A 131 -3.01 -8.16 10.31
N LEU A 132 -1.91 -7.74 9.71
CA LEU A 132 -1.05 -8.57 8.86
C LEU A 132 0.30 -8.93 9.50
N ILE A 133 0.51 -8.48 10.71
CA ILE A 133 1.75 -8.77 11.46
C ILE A 133 1.80 -10.20 11.98
#